data_72f0cc9d6585733d6cb3be7ec6b50f3f
#
_entry.id   72f0cc9d6585733d6cb3be7ec6b50f3f
#
_cell.length_a   1.000
_cell.length_b   1.000
_cell.length_c   1.000
_cell.angle_alpha   90.00
_cell.angle_beta   90.00
_cell.angle_gamma   90.00
#
_symmetry.space_group_name_H-M   'P 1'
#
loop_
_entity.id
_entity.type
_entity.pdbx_description
1 polymer ?
#
loop_
_entity_poly.entity_id
_entity_poly.type
_entity_poly.pdbx_seq_one_letter_code
_entity_poly.pdbx_strand_id
1 'polypeptide(L)'
;MKPVVFDWAKMKNIQKIHRVLYAIGLGPLVGRIVLLLTTTGRRSGLKRVTPLQYELIGDDYYLGAARGVKADWVCNIQANSQVEIRVGAKHFRSTAKVITDPSRFADFMEVRLARHPLMVGLMMEKAHGLPRHPSRTQLEEMAKTEAMVIIRPVRNTNEK
;
A
#
# COMPACT_ATOMS: atom_id res chain seq x y z
N MET A 1 8.33 -17.43 22.41
CA MET A 1 8.72 -16.28 21.59
C MET A 1 7.60 -15.25 21.68
N LYS A 2 7.82 -14.10 22.27
CA LYS A 2 6.79 -13.05 22.37
C LYS A 2 6.48 -12.55 20.96
N PRO A 3 5.21 -12.36 20.59
CA PRO A 3 4.89 -11.75 19.31
C PRO A 3 5.54 -10.37 19.25
N VAL A 4 6.27 -10.11 18.18
CA VAL A 4 6.80 -8.77 17.92
C VAL A 4 5.61 -7.87 17.65
N VAL A 5 5.21 -7.11 18.66
CA VAL A 5 4.18 -6.08 18.49
C VAL A 5 4.75 -5.05 17.53
N PHE A 6 4.15 -4.95 16.37
CA PHE A 6 4.51 -3.98 15.36
C PHE A 6 4.32 -2.57 15.95
N ASP A 7 5.43 -1.85 16.14
CA ASP A 7 5.41 -0.54 16.77
C ASP A 7 4.94 0.55 15.79
N TRP A 8 3.65 0.79 15.80
CA TRP A 8 2.99 1.81 14.99
C TRP A 8 3.50 3.24 15.25
N ALA A 9 4.09 3.49 16.43
CA ALA A 9 4.67 4.80 16.73
C ALA A 9 5.92 5.06 15.89
N LYS A 10 6.75 4.04 15.67
CA LYS A 10 7.91 4.11 14.76
C LYS A 10 7.48 4.33 13.30
N MET A 11 6.37 3.71 12.88
CA MET A 11 5.83 3.91 11.52
C MET A 11 5.33 5.34 11.28
N LYS A 12 4.72 5.97 12.27
CA LYS A 12 4.30 7.39 12.13
C LYS A 12 5.48 8.32 11.85
N ASN A 13 6.63 8.05 12.43
CA ASN A 13 7.85 8.85 12.19
C ASN A 13 8.43 8.61 10.78
N ILE A 14 8.44 7.37 10.31
CA ILE A 14 8.86 7.02 8.94
C ILE A 14 7.92 7.69 7.92
N GLN A 15 6.63 7.70 8.16
CA GLN A 15 5.65 8.37 7.31
C GLN A 15 5.87 9.88 7.23
N LYS A 16 6.24 10.53 8.35
CA LYS A 16 6.62 11.96 8.36
C LYS A 16 7.87 12.22 7.55
N ILE A 17 8.89 11.37 7.67
CA ILE A 17 10.15 11.48 6.92
C ILE A 17 9.88 11.35 5.41
N HIS A 18 9.08 10.39 4.97
CA HIS A 18 8.72 10.24 3.56
C HIS A 18 7.98 11.48 3.01
N ARG A 19 7.05 12.03 3.77
CA ARG A 19 6.34 13.27 3.38
C ARG A 19 7.29 14.45 3.24
N VAL A 20 8.25 14.61 4.15
CA VAL A 20 9.28 15.66 4.09
C VAL A 20 10.18 15.46 2.87
N LEU A 21 10.65 14.22 2.61
CA LEU A 21 11.49 13.92 1.44
C LEU A 21 10.79 14.27 0.12
N TYR A 22 9.50 13.97 0.00
CA TYR A 22 8.71 14.40 -1.17
C TYR A 22 8.57 15.91 -1.26
N ALA A 23 8.35 16.60 -0.13
CA ALA A 23 8.18 18.05 -0.09
C ALA A 23 9.45 18.82 -0.50
N ILE A 24 10.63 18.29 -0.19
CA ILE A 24 11.93 18.89 -0.54
C ILE A 24 12.46 18.45 -1.91
N GLY A 25 11.67 17.74 -2.72
CA GLY A 25 12.04 17.39 -4.09
C GLY A 25 12.85 16.11 -4.26
N LEU A 26 13.06 15.32 -3.19
CA LEU A 26 13.70 14.00 -3.25
C LEU A 26 12.71 12.87 -3.61
N GLY A 27 11.48 13.22 -3.97
CA GLY A 27 10.44 12.30 -4.40
C GLY A 27 10.86 11.31 -5.49
N PRO A 28 11.62 11.71 -6.54
CA PRO A 28 12.07 10.76 -7.57
C PRO A 28 12.91 9.61 -7.06
N LEU A 29 13.70 9.81 -6.01
CA LEU A 29 14.51 8.75 -5.36
C LEU A 29 13.65 7.79 -4.55
N VAL A 30 12.66 8.30 -3.81
CA VAL A 30 11.78 7.53 -2.94
C VAL A 30 10.62 6.92 -3.73
N GLY A 31 10.20 7.57 -4.82
CA GLY A 31 9.05 7.17 -5.64
C GLY A 31 9.20 5.83 -6.39
N ARG A 32 10.37 5.20 -6.35
CA ARG A 32 10.55 3.83 -6.86
C ARG A 32 9.98 2.76 -5.94
N ILE A 33 9.74 3.10 -4.68
CA ILE A 33 9.33 2.15 -3.63
C ILE A 33 8.05 2.62 -2.93
N VAL A 34 7.89 3.93 -2.79
CA VAL A 34 6.80 4.56 -2.02
C VAL A 34 6.08 5.58 -2.87
N LEU A 35 4.77 5.53 -2.85
CA LEU A 35 3.90 6.58 -3.37
C LEU A 35 3.23 7.36 -2.24
N LEU A 36 2.75 8.55 -2.54
CA LEU A 36 1.85 9.31 -1.67
C LEU A 36 0.41 9.12 -2.16
N LEU A 37 -0.41 8.49 -1.34
CA LEU A 37 -1.83 8.33 -1.59
C LEU A 37 -2.59 9.46 -0.90
N THR A 38 -3.39 10.20 -1.66
CA THR A 38 -4.31 11.20 -1.13
C THR A 38 -5.74 10.69 -1.22
N THR A 39 -6.37 10.53 -0.07
CA THR A 39 -7.79 10.15 0.07
C THR A 39 -8.59 11.31 0.63
N THR A 40 -9.91 11.26 0.46
CA THR A 40 -10.84 12.18 1.12
C THR A 40 -11.28 11.59 2.45
N GLY A 41 -11.05 12.30 3.54
CA GLY A 41 -11.47 11.88 4.88
C GLY A 41 -12.99 11.68 4.94
N ARG A 42 -13.42 10.46 5.25
CA ARG A 42 -14.86 10.08 5.26
C ARG A 42 -15.72 10.85 6.25
N ARG A 43 -15.11 11.40 7.30
CA ARG A 43 -15.81 12.18 8.35
C ARG A 43 -15.64 13.68 8.16
N SER A 44 -14.47 14.12 7.75
CA SER A 44 -14.12 15.55 7.68
C SER A 44 -14.22 16.14 6.28
N GLY A 45 -14.22 15.32 5.22
CA GLY A 45 -14.08 15.78 3.84
C GLY A 45 -12.71 16.34 3.49
N LEU A 46 -11.77 16.36 4.43
CA LEU A 46 -10.42 16.89 4.23
C LEU A 46 -9.52 15.86 3.54
N LYS A 47 -8.61 16.35 2.72
CA LYS A 47 -7.59 15.51 2.08
C LYS A 47 -6.64 14.93 3.12
N ARG A 48 -6.37 13.62 3.00
CA ARG A 48 -5.47 12.85 3.87
C ARG A 48 -4.41 12.21 3.02
N VAL A 49 -3.14 12.49 3.31
CA VAL A 49 -1.99 11.94 2.58
C VAL A 49 -1.34 10.84 3.39
N THR A 50 -1.16 9.68 2.76
CA THR A 50 -0.53 8.50 3.36
C THR A 50 0.58 7.98 2.45
N PRO A 51 1.84 7.90 2.90
CA PRO A 51 2.91 7.25 2.17
C PRO A 51 2.78 5.73 2.29
N LEU A 52 2.82 5.05 1.17
CA LEU A 52 2.61 3.59 1.08
C LEU A 52 3.59 2.98 0.08
N GLN A 53 4.10 1.79 0.41
CA GLN A 53 4.81 0.97 -0.56
C GLN A 53 3.85 0.44 -1.62
N TYR A 54 4.33 0.31 -2.84
CA TYR A 54 3.53 -0.16 -3.96
C TYR A 54 4.27 -1.17 -4.82
N GLU A 55 3.50 -1.97 -5.54
CA GLU A 55 3.95 -2.75 -6.69
C GLU A 55 3.24 -2.22 -7.94
N LEU A 56 4.00 -1.98 -9.01
CA LEU A 56 3.44 -1.67 -10.30
C LEU A 56 3.27 -2.97 -11.09
N ILE A 57 2.04 -3.32 -11.42
CA ILE A 57 1.70 -4.52 -12.19
C ILE A 57 0.86 -4.07 -13.37
N GLY A 58 1.42 -4.17 -14.57
CA GLY A 58 0.85 -3.51 -15.74
C GLY A 58 0.86 -1.99 -15.55
N ASP A 59 -0.29 -1.36 -15.66
CA ASP A 59 -0.48 0.09 -15.47
C ASP A 59 -1.12 0.44 -14.12
N ASP A 60 -1.39 -0.56 -13.28
CA ASP A 60 -2.05 -0.40 -12.00
C ASP A 60 -1.07 -0.47 -10.83
N TYR A 61 -1.35 0.31 -9.79
CA TYR A 61 -0.58 0.33 -8.55
C TYR A 61 -1.27 -0.53 -7.50
N TYR A 62 -0.54 -1.48 -6.95
CA TYR A 62 -1.02 -2.42 -5.93
C TYR A 62 -0.43 -2.08 -4.58
N LEU A 63 -1.27 -1.92 -3.58
CA LEU A 63 -0.91 -1.57 -2.21
C LEU A 63 -1.35 -2.66 -1.24
N GLY A 64 -0.52 -2.95 -0.25
CA GLY A 64 -0.89 -3.77 0.89
C GLY A 64 -1.41 -2.93 2.05
N ALA A 65 -2.49 -3.38 2.67
CA ALA A 65 -3.06 -2.79 3.87
C ALA A 65 -2.90 -3.76 5.05
N ALA A 66 -1.88 -3.56 5.87
CA ALA A 66 -1.56 -4.42 7.01
C ALA A 66 -2.66 -4.44 8.10
N ARG A 67 -3.47 -3.38 8.18
CA ARG A 67 -4.65 -3.32 9.06
C ARG A 67 -5.95 -3.67 8.35
N GLY A 68 -5.85 -4.12 7.09
CA GLY A 68 -6.99 -4.49 6.27
C GLY A 68 -8.00 -3.36 6.12
N VAL A 69 -9.27 -3.70 6.18
CA VAL A 69 -10.38 -2.74 6.07
C VAL A 69 -10.53 -1.82 7.28
N LYS A 70 -9.76 -2.02 8.34
CA LYS A 70 -9.71 -1.14 9.53
C LYS A 70 -8.76 0.04 9.37
N ALA A 71 -7.88 0.02 8.37
CA ALA A 71 -6.99 1.15 8.10
C ALA A 71 -7.80 2.37 7.66
N ASP A 72 -7.50 3.56 8.21
CA ASP A 72 -8.26 4.77 7.93
C ASP A 72 -8.28 5.14 6.45
N TRP A 73 -7.16 5.00 5.78
CA TRP A 73 -7.07 5.28 4.35
C TRP A 73 -7.90 4.29 3.50
N VAL A 74 -8.00 3.02 3.93
CA VAL A 74 -8.87 2.02 3.29
C VAL A 74 -10.33 2.37 3.53
N CYS A 75 -10.72 2.74 4.76
CA CYS A 75 -12.07 3.20 5.05
C CYS A 75 -12.45 4.45 4.23
N ASN A 76 -11.51 5.37 4.04
CA ASN A 76 -11.74 6.55 3.21
C ASN A 76 -11.98 6.17 1.74
N ILE A 77 -11.24 5.19 1.21
CA ILE A 77 -11.43 4.66 -0.15
C ILE A 77 -12.80 3.97 -0.29
N GLN A 78 -13.21 3.20 0.70
CA GLN A 78 -14.53 2.55 0.69
C GLN A 78 -15.68 3.58 0.67
N ALA A 79 -15.49 4.71 1.32
CA ALA A 79 -16.46 5.81 1.31
C ALA A 79 -16.40 6.65 0.03
N ASN A 80 -15.19 6.84 -0.53
CA ASN A 80 -14.96 7.57 -1.78
C ASN A 80 -13.75 6.97 -2.51
N SER A 81 -14.03 6.27 -3.61
CA SER A 81 -13.01 5.58 -4.41
C SER A 81 -12.13 6.50 -5.26
N GLN A 82 -12.47 7.78 -5.37
CA GLN A 82 -11.65 8.76 -6.08
C GLN A 82 -10.48 9.18 -5.21
N VAL A 83 -9.28 8.98 -5.72
CA VAL A 83 -8.02 9.25 -5.02
C VAL A 83 -7.05 9.98 -5.94
N GLU A 84 -6.00 10.50 -5.35
CA GLU A 84 -4.85 11.01 -6.09
C GLU A 84 -3.61 10.26 -5.62
N ILE A 85 -2.68 9.95 -6.54
CA ILE A 85 -1.38 9.40 -6.21
C ILE A 85 -0.27 10.27 -6.75
N ARG A 86 0.80 10.37 -5.98
CA ARG A 86 2.06 10.95 -6.41
C ARG A 86 3.14 9.86 -6.38
N VAL A 87 3.75 9.64 -7.53
CA VAL A 87 4.81 8.65 -7.73
C VAL A 87 6.02 9.37 -8.33
N GLY A 88 7.05 9.57 -7.52
CA GLY A 88 8.16 10.42 -7.91
C GLY A 88 7.70 11.85 -8.22
N ALA A 89 7.98 12.32 -9.43
CA ALA A 89 7.56 13.64 -9.91
C ALA A 89 6.16 13.64 -10.56
N LYS A 90 5.56 12.46 -10.77
CA LYS A 90 4.26 12.31 -11.47
C LYS A 90 3.11 12.35 -10.48
N HIS A 91 2.01 12.97 -10.90
CA HIS A 91 0.77 13.09 -10.13
C HIS A 91 -0.40 12.61 -10.97
N PHE A 92 -1.22 11.71 -10.42
CA PHE A 92 -2.33 11.11 -11.13
C PHE A 92 -3.62 11.21 -10.33
N ARG A 93 -4.70 11.60 -10.99
CA ARG A 93 -6.06 11.26 -10.53
C ARG A 93 -6.28 9.78 -10.77
N SER A 94 -6.89 9.10 -9.84
CA SER A 94 -6.99 7.64 -9.86
C SER A 94 -8.29 7.17 -9.22
N THR A 95 -8.65 5.94 -9.54
CA THR A 95 -9.74 5.22 -8.86
C THR A 95 -9.13 4.07 -8.08
N ALA A 96 -9.55 3.89 -6.84
CA ALA A 96 -9.06 2.83 -5.96
C ALA A 96 -10.14 1.77 -5.70
N LYS A 97 -9.73 0.51 -5.64
CA LYS A 97 -10.60 -0.63 -5.32
C LYS A 97 -9.97 -1.47 -4.21
N VAL A 98 -10.71 -1.68 -3.14
CA VAL A 98 -10.30 -2.56 -2.04
C VAL A 98 -10.62 -4.00 -2.40
N ILE A 99 -9.65 -4.89 -2.23
CA ILE A 99 -9.76 -6.33 -2.51
C ILE A 99 -9.50 -7.09 -1.21
N THR A 100 -10.47 -7.88 -0.82
CA THR A 100 -10.41 -8.75 0.38
C THR A 100 -10.44 -10.23 0.03
N ASP A 101 -10.55 -10.57 -1.26
CA ASP A 101 -10.53 -11.96 -1.72
C ASP A 101 -9.18 -12.63 -1.39
N PRO A 102 -9.18 -13.78 -0.66
CA PRO A 102 -7.95 -14.42 -0.21
C PRO A 102 -7.05 -14.88 -1.36
N SER A 103 -7.62 -15.42 -2.43
CA SER A 103 -6.84 -15.90 -3.56
C SER A 103 -6.13 -14.76 -4.28
N ARG A 104 -6.82 -13.65 -4.51
CA ARG A 104 -6.22 -12.45 -5.12
C ARG A 104 -5.17 -11.80 -4.23
N PHE A 105 -5.40 -11.79 -2.93
CA PHE A 105 -4.40 -11.31 -1.95
C PHE A 105 -3.14 -12.18 -1.97
N ALA A 106 -3.30 -13.51 -2.02
CA ALA A 106 -2.18 -14.43 -2.12
C ALA A 106 -1.39 -14.25 -3.42
N ASP A 107 -2.06 -14.07 -4.56
CA ASP A 107 -1.40 -13.76 -5.84
C ASP A 107 -0.52 -12.50 -5.74
N PHE A 108 -1.05 -11.47 -5.13
CA PHE A 108 -0.31 -10.22 -4.91
C PHE A 108 0.92 -10.43 -4.01
N MET A 109 0.77 -11.17 -2.93
CA MET A 109 1.89 -11.46 -2.02
C MET A 109 2.96 -12.34 -2.68
N GLU A 110 2.56 -13.30 -3.51
CA GLU A 110 3.50 -14.12 -4.29
C GLU A 110 4.31 -13.27 -5.27
N VAL A 111 3.69 -12.30 -5.94
CA VAL A 111 4.41 -11.34 -6.81
C VAL A 111 5.43 -10.53 -6.00
N ARG A 112 5.05 -10.05 -4.82
CA ARG A 112 5.96 -9.31 -3.93
C ARG A 112 7.14 -10.17 -3.46
N LEU A 113 6.87 -11.40 -3.06
CA LEU A 113 7.91 -12.34 -2.64
C LEU A 113 8.87 -12.67 -3.78
N ALA A 114 8.36 -12.84 -5.01
CA ALA A 114 9.18 -13.09 -6.19
C ALA A 114 10.08 -11.90 -6.55
N ARG A 115 9.55 -10.67 -6.45
CA ARG A 115 10.29 -9.45 -6.79
C ARG A 115 11.25 -8.99 -5.70
N HIS A 116 10.87 -9.18 -4.44
CA HIS A 116 11.60 -8.67 -3.27
C HIS A 116 11.76 -9.74 -2.18
N PRO A 117 12.41 -10.89 -2.49
CA PRO A 117 12.42 -12.06 -1.60
C PRO A 117 13.03 -11.78 -0.23
N LEU A 118 14.08 -10.98 -0.16
CA LEU A 118 14.74 -10.66 1.12
C LEU A 118 13.89 -9.73 1.97
N MET A 119 13.38 -8.63 1.39
CA MET A 119 12.60 -7.63 2.12
C MET A 119 11.26 -8.21 2.57
N VAL A 120 10.52 -8.82 1.65
CA VAL A 120 9.18 -9.36 1.95
C VAL A 120 9.28 -10.62 2.80
N GLY A 121 10.27 -11.48 2.56
CA GLY A 121 10.53 -12.67 3.39
C GLY A 121 10.87 -12.29 4.84
N LEU A 122 11.70 -11.27 5.04
CA LEU A 122 12.00 -10.77 6.38
C LEU A 122 10.77 -10.14 7.05
N MET A 123 9.93 -9.45 6.30
CA MET A 123 8.64 -8.94 6.79
C MET A 123 7.72 -10.09 7.24
N MET A 124 7.63 -11.17 6.47
CA MET A 124 6.85 -12.36 6.85
C MET A 124 7.33 -12.93 8.18
N GLU A 125 8.64 -13.07 8.35
CA GLU A 125 9.22 -13.60 9.57
C GLU A 125 9.03 -12.67 10.77
N LYS A 126 9.34 -11.38 10.62
CA LYS A 126 9.37 -10.43 11.74
C LYS A 126 8.02 -9.84 12.11
N ALA A 127 7.18 -9.57 11.14
CA ALA A 127 5.87 -8.94 11.38
C ALA A 127 4.74 -9.96 11.55
N HIS A 128 4.82 -11.10 10.87
CA HIS A 128 3.74 -12.08 10.83
C HIS A 128 4.07 -13.41 11.53
N GLY A 129 5.32 -13.64 11.91
CA GLY A 129 5.74 -14.91 12.49
C GLY A 129 5.62 -16.10 11.53
N LEU A 130 5.63 -15.83 10.22
CA LEU A 130 5.57 -16.82 9.15
C LEU A 130 6.96 -17.17 8.64
N PRO A 131 7.13 -18.30 7.93
CA PRO A 131 8.35 -18.57 7.20
C PRO A 131 8.66 -17.46 6.18
N ARG A 132 9.91 -17.29 5.81
CA ARG A 132 10.30 -16.32 4.73
C ARG A 132 9.68 -16.65 3.38
N HIS A 133 9.34 -17.91 3.17
CA HIS A 133 8.60 -18.41 2.01
C HIS A 133 7.31 -19.09 2.49
N PRO A 134 6.28 -18.30 2.82
CA PRO A 134 5.02 -18.86 3.30
C PRO A 134 4.32 -19.65 2.20
N SER A 135 3.55 -20.64 2.61
CA SER A 135 2.69 -21.41 1.70
C SER A 135 1.53 -20.53 1.18
N ARG A 136 0.93 -20.94 0.07
CA ARG A 136 -0.29 -20.32 -0.47
C ARG A 136 -1.38 -20.20 0.59
N THR A 137 -1.62 -21.26 1.34
CA THR A 137 -2.63 -21.31 2.42
C THR A 137 -2.33 -20.27 3.51
N GLN A 138 -1.07 -20.10 3.89
CA GLN A 138 -0.67 -19.07 4.85
C GLN A 138 -0.89 -17.65 4.33
N LEU A 139 -0.64 -17.42 3.04
CA LEU A 139 -0.91 -16.13 2.40
C LEU A 139 -2.41 -15.82 2.31
N GLU A 140 -3.23 -16.82 1.99
CA GLU A 140 -4.69 -16.69 1.99
C GLU A 140 -5.26 -16.43 3.39
N GLU A 141 -4.67 -17.04 4.41
CA GLU A 141 -5.05 -16.79 5.81
C GLU A 141 -4.78 -15.35 6.26
N MET A 142 -3.70 -14.73 5.77
CA MET A 142 -3.41 -13.32 6.03
C MET A 142 -4.53 -12.39 5.54
N ALA A 143 -5.24 -12.74 4.49
CA ALA A 143 -6.34 -11.95 3.94
C ALA A 143 -7.53 -11.79 4.91
N LYS A 144 -7.59 -12.54 6.00
CA LYS A 144 -8.59 -12.35 7.06
C LYS A 144 -8.38 -11.07 7.84
N THR A 145 -7.15 -10.59 7.92
CA THR A 145 -6.77 -9.40 8.69
C THR A 145 -6.13 -8.31 7.85
N GLU A 146 -5.67 -8.63 6.65
CA GLU A 146 -5.07 -7.72 5.71
C GLU A 146 -5.90 -7.61 4.42
N ALA A 147 -5.67 -6.56 3.66
CA ALA A 147 -6.30 -6.36 2.36
C ALA A 147 -5.28 -5.83 1.36
N MET A 148 -5.61 -5.89 0.09
CA MET A 148 -4.92 -5.15 -0.93
C MET A 148 -5.82 -4.10 -1.56
N VAL A 149 -5.20 -3.07 -2.11
CA VAL A 149 -5.90 -2.00 -2.83
C VAL A 149 -5.25 -1.86 -4.20
N ILE A 150 -6.07 -1.85 -5.23
CA ILE A 150 -5.64 -1.60 -6.61
C ILE A 150 -6.00 -0.17 -6.94
N ILE A 151 -5.01 0.61 -7.36
CA ILE A 151 -5.18 1.98 -7.81
C ILE A 151 -4.92 2.04 -9.30
N ARG A 152 -5.94 2.50 -10.03
CA ARG A 152 -5.90 2.66 -11.46
C ARG A 152 -5.88 4.15 -11.81
N PRO A 153 -4.80 4.66 -12.40
CA PRO A 153 -4.76 6.03 -12.90
C PRO A 153 -5.84 6.26 -13.95
N VAL A 154 -6.52 7.41 -13.83
CA VAL A 154 -7.48 7.85 -14.86
C VAL A 154 -6.66 8.37 -16.03
N ARG A 155 -6.76 7.70 -17.18
CA ARG A 155 -6.12 8.16 -18.42
C ARG A 155 -6.89 9.38 -18.93
N ASN A 156 -6.22 10.52 -19.02
CA ASN A 156 -6.78 11.63 -19.78
C ASN A 156 -6.77 11.23 -21.26
N THR A 157 -7.96 11.09 -21.84
CA THR A 157 -8.18 10.76 -23.26
C THR A 157 -7.73 11.89 -24.20
N ASN A 158 -7.05 12.92 -23.71
CA ASN A 158 -6.70 14.14 -24.43
C ASN A 158 -5.22 14.28 -24.79
N GLU A 159 -4.42 13.21 -24.72
CA GLU A 159 -3.10 13.20 -25.36
C GLU A 159 -3.20 12.42 -26.69
N LYS A 160 -3.60 13.13 -27.75
CA LYS A 160 -3.29 12.79 -29.12
C LYS A 160 -2.08 13.60 -29.57
#